data_f20ba010e6a92d7651c1cf03eb3b89f6
#
_entry.id   f20ba010e6a92d7651c1cf03eb3b89f6
#
_cell.length_a   1.000
_cell.length_b   1.000
_cell.length_c   1.000
_cell.angle_alpha   90.00
_cell.angle_beta   90.00
_cell.angle_gamma   90.00
#
_symmetry.space_group_name_H-M   'P 1'
#
loop_
_entity.id
_entity.type
_entity.pdbx_description
1 polymer ?
#
loop_
_entity_poly.entity_id
_entity_poly.type
_entity_poly.pdbx_seq_one_letter_code
_entity_poly.pdbx_strand_id
1 'polypeptide(L)'
;YFCGMKNIIITGTSRGIGLELALQFAQAGHQVLALSRNIPAVLMQHENITCLSVDLANEGSLVQVQEFLSTSWQHIDAVIHNAGSLLLKPFAETTQVDFENIYKVNVFGVANLTRICVPYLVKGSHVVTISSMGGIQGSLKFAGLAAYSSSKGAVITLSELLAEEYKEKGISFNVLALGSVQ
;
A
#
# COMPACT_ATOMS: atom_id res chain seq x y z
N TYR A 1 -12.65 18.60 -6.40
CA TYR A 1 -12.68 18.34 -7.85
C TYR A 1 -11.26 18.10 -8.32
N PHE A 2 -10.90 16.84 -8.66
CA PHE A 2 -9.64 16.53 -9.32
C PHE A 2 -9.74 17.00 -10.77
N CYS A 3 -9.21 18.17 -11.06
CA CYS A 3 -9.14 18.68 -12.42
C CYS A 3 -7.83 18.19 -13.04
N GLY A 4 -7.89 17.10 -13.81
CA GLY A 4 -6.75 16.51 -14.54
C GLY A 4 -6.53 15.03 -14.27
N MET A 5 -5.87 14.38 -15.21
CA MET A 5 -5.42 12.99 -15.10
C MET A 5 -4.37 12.86 -14.00
N LYS A 6 -4.47 11.82 -13.17
CA LYS A 6 -3.59 11.54 -12.03
C LYS A 6 -2.82 10.24 -12.23
N ASN A 7 -1.60 10.17 -11.71
CA ASN A 7 -0.76 8.99 -11.67
C ASN A 7 -0.87 8.33 -10.28
N ILE A 8 -1.47 7.16 -10.20
CA ILE A 8 -1.84 6.50 -8.95
C ILE A 8 -1.23 5.10 -8.86
N ILE A 9 -0.48 4.84 -7.81
CA ILE A 9 0.05 3.49 -7.51
C ILE A 9 -0.86 2.83 -6.49
N ILE A 10 -1.25 1.58 -6.74
CA ILE A 10 -2.08 0.79 -5.82
C ILE A 10 -1.46 -0.59 -5.61
N THR A 11 -1.25 -0.98 -4.36
CA THR A 11 -0.78 -2.31 -4.02
C THR A 11 -1.93 -3.24 -3.63
N GLY A 12 -1.77 -4.56 -3.88
CA GLY A 12 -2.78 -5.56 -3.51
C GLY A 12 -4.00 -5.55 -4.43
N THR A 13 -3.78 -5.36 -5.72
CA THR A 13 -4.83 -5.20 -6.74
C THR A 13 -5.36 -6.52 -7.30
N SER A 14 -4.99 -7.66 -6.72
CA SER A 14 -5.47 -8.98 -7.20
C SER A 14 -6.94 -9.24 -6.88
N ARG A 15 -7.51 -8.60 -5.86
CA ARG A 15 -8.90 -8.79 -5.40
C ARG A 15 -9.34 -7.70 -4.42
N GLY A 16 -10.65 -7.68 -4.11
CA GLY A 16 -11.22 -6.84 -3.04
C GLY A 16 -11.00 -5.36 -3.28
N ILE A 17 -10.74 -4.61 -2.20
CA ILE A 17 -10.62 -3.14 -2.23
C ILE A 17 -9.59 -2.65 -3.25
N GLY A 18 -8.42 -3.28 -3.32
CA GLY A 18 -7.37 -2.84 -4.25
C GLY A 18 -7.75 -3.03 -5.72
N LEU A 19 -8.42 -4.13 -6.07
CA LEU A 19 -8.94 -4.36 -7.42
C LEU A 19 -9.98 -3.31 -7.79
N GLU A 20 -10.94 -3.09 -6.90
CA GLU A 20 -12.04 -2.14 -7.12
C GLU A 20 -11.52 -0.71 -7.28
N LEU A 21 -10.60 -0.29 -6.40
CA LEU A 21 -9.96 1.03 -6.52
C LEU A 21 -9.22 1.20 -7.85
N ALA A 22 -8.48 0.17 -8.30
CA ALA A 22 -7.77 0.24 -9.57
C ALA A 22 -8.71 0.46 -10.74
N LEU A 23 -9.84 -0.28 -10.78
CA LEU A 23 -10.86 -0.13 -11.81
C LEU A 23 -11.55 1.24 -11.75
N GLN A 24 -11.97 1.69 -10.56
CA GLN A 24 -12.67 2.97 -10.41
C GLN A 24 -11.80 4.16 -10.78
N PHE A 25 -10.54 4.19 -10.36
CA PHE A 25 -9.63 5.28 -10.76
C PHE A 25 -9.35 5.28 -12.26
N ALA A 26 -9.16 4.12 -12.86
CA ALA A 26 -8.94 4.01 -14.29
C ALA A 26 -10.18 4.41 -15.10
N GLN A 27 -11.38 4.03 -14.67
CA GLN A 27 -12.65 4.47 -15.27
C GLN A 27 -12.87 5.99 -15.13
N ALA A 28 -12.35 6.60 -14.06
CA ALA A 28 -12.37 8.04 -13.88
C ALA A 28 -11.31 8.79 -14.74
N GLY A 29 -10.56 8.08 -15.59
CA GLY A 29 -9.57 8.64 -16.51
C GLY A 29 -8.19 8.87 -15.90
N HIS A 30 -7.88 8.24 -14.75
CA HIS A 30 -6.56 8.31 -14.12
C HIS A 30 -5.67 7.17 -14.60
N GLN A 31 -4.35 7.40 -14.64
CA GLN A 31 -3.36 6.35 -14.90
C GLN A 31 -3.10 5.58 -13.61
N VAL A 32 -3.22 4.27 -13.66
CA VAL A 32 -3.04 3.39 -12.50
C VAL A 32 -1.88 2.43 -12.72
N LEU A 33 -0.94 2.41 -11.80
CA LEU A 33 0.06 1.35 -11.67
C LEU A 33 -0.42 0.34 -10.61
N ALA A 34 -0.92 -0.80 -11.08
CA ALA A 34 -1.50 -1.85 -10.25
C ALA A 34 -0.43 -2.88 -9.89
N LEU A 35 -0.14 -3.02 -8.59
CA LEU A 35 0.91 -3.90 -8.06
C LEU A 35 0.29 -5.06 -7.28
N SER A 36 0.54 -6.29 -7.72
CA SER A 36 0.14 -7.51 -7.01
C SER A 36 0.91 -8.73 -7.52
N ARG A 37 1.00 -9.78 -6.73
CA ARG A 37 1.67 -11.04 -7.15
C ARG A 37 0.94 -11.73 -8.30
N ASN A 38 -0.40 -11.70 -8.26
CA ASN A 38 -1.26 -12.27 -9.29
C ASN A 38 -2.06 -11.15 -9.94
N ILE A 39 -1.97 -11.02 -11.25
CA ILE A 39 -2.62 -9.95 -12.00
C ILE A 39 -3.94 -10.48 -12.57
N PRO A 40 -5.11 -9.93 -12.16
CA PRO A 40 -6.39 -10.29 -12.75
C PRO A 40 -6.50 -9.86 -14.21
N ALA A 41 -7.06 -10.72 -15.06
CA ALA A 41 -7.22 -10.44 -16.48
C ALA A 41 -8.00 -9.15 -16.76
N VAL A 42 -8.97 -8.80 -15.91
CA VAL A 42 -9.78 -7.58 -16.05
C VAL A 42 -8.94 -6.31 -15.99
N LEU A 43 -7.86 -6.29 -15.17
CA LEU A 43 -6.97 -5.12 -15.12
C LEU A 43 -6.12 -4.98 -16.39
N MET A 44 -5.69 -6.09 -16.98
CA MET A 44 -4.88 -6.08 -18.21
C MET A 44 -5.64 -5.58 -19.44
N GLN A 45 -6.96 -5.59 -19.39
CA GLN A 45 -7.82 -5.16 -20.50
C GLN A 45 -8.12 -3.65 -20.46
N HIS A 46 -7.72 -2.94 -19.40
CA HIS A 46 -8.02 -1.52 -19.23
C HIS A 46 -6.82 -0.66 -19.68
N GLU A 47 -7.03 0.23 -20.65
CA GLU A 47 -5.96 1.05 -21.26
C GLU A 47 -5.22 1.98 -20.28
N ASN A 48 -5.91 2.40 -19.20
CA ASN A 48 -5.35 3.28 -18.18
C ASN A 48 -4.69 2.51 -17.01
N ILE A 49 -4.55 1.18 -17.12
CA ILE A 49 -3.94 0.37 -16.06
C ILE A 49 -2.67 -0.30 -16.58
N THR A 50 -1.56 -0.01 -15.94
CA THR A 50 -0.33 -0.80 -16.08
C THR A 50 -0.21 -1.75 -14.91
N CYS A 51 0.00 -3.03 -15.18
CA CYS A 51 0.11 -4.07 -14.17
C CYS A 51 1.56 -4.54 -14.04
N LEU A 52 2.08 -4.60 -12.81
CA LEU A 52 3.37 -5.24 -12.51
C LEU A 52 3.18 -6.35 -11.47
N SER A 53 3.81 -7.50 -11.75
CA SER A 53 3.83 -8.62 -10.80
C SER A 53 4.87 -8.37 -9.73
N VAL A 54 4.43 -7.96 -8.52
CA VAL A 54 5.28 -7.54 -7.41
C VAL A 54 4.94 -8.34 -6.16
N ASP A 55 5.97 -8.91 -5.54
CA ASP A 55 5.90 -9.43 -4.18
C ASP A 55 6.54 -8.41 -3.21
N LEU A 56 5.73 -7.75 -2.41
CA LEU A 56 6.20 -6.76 -1.44
C LEU A 56 7.08 -7.36 -0.32
N ALA A 57 7.04 -8.69 -0.13
CA ALA A 57 7.94 -9.37 0.80
C ALA A 57 9.37 -9.52 0.24
N ASN A 58 9.56 -9.29 -1.06
CA ASN A 58 10.84 -9.39 -1.75
C ASN A 58 11.25 -8.02 -2.30
N GLU A 59 12.22 -7.36 -1.66
CA GLU A 59 12.72 -6.05 -2.08
C GLU A 59 13.21 -6.05 -3.53
N GLY A 60 13.83 -7.14 -4.00
CA GLY A 60 14.29 -7.27 -5.38
C GLY A 60 13.17 -7.21 -6.41
N SER A 61 11.93 -7.56 -6.05
CA SER A 61 10.79 -7.44 -6.96
C SER A 61 10.35 -6.01 -7.21
N LEU A 62 10.79 -5.05 -6.38
CA LEU A 62 10.47 -3.63 -6.53
C LEU A 62 11.32 -2.93 -7.60
N VAL A 63 12.39 -3.56 -8.10
CA VAL A 63 13.24 -3.00 -9.17
C VAL A 63 12.41 -2.64 -10.40
N GLN A 64 11.46 -3.49 -10.80
CA GLN A 64 10.58 -3.21 -11.94
C GLN A 64 9.68 -1.97 -11.73
N VAL A 65 9.31 -1.66 -10.48
CA VAL A 65 8.58 -0.42 -10.17
C VAL A 65 9.49 0.79 -10.35
N GLN A 66 10.73 0.70 -9.88
CA GLN A 66 11.73 1.77 -10.05
C GLN A 66 12.04 2.02 -11.53
N GLU A 67 12.20 0.96 -12.33
CA GLU A 67 12.39 1.04 -13.77
C GLU A 67 11.19 1.70 -14.46
N PHE A 68 9.97 1.27 -14.14
CA PHE A 68 8.77 1.88 -14.67
C PHE A 68 8.68 3.37 -14.35
N LEU A 69 8.90 3.76 -13.09
CA LEU A 69 8.84 5.16 -12.68
C LEU A 69 9.88 6.01 -13.41
N SER A 70 11.12 5.50 -13.54
CA SER A 70 12.20 6.25 -14.20
C SER A 70 11.96 6.50 -15.70
N THR A 71 11.15 5.66 -16.36
CA THR A 71 10.93 5.73 -17.81
C THR A 71 9.56 6.28 -18.20
N SER A 72 8.56 6.14 -17.34
CA SER A 72 7.15 6.35 -17.72
C SER A 72 6.49 7.54 -17.01
N TRP A 73 6.81 7.75 -15.72
CA TRP A 73 6.14 8.80 -14.94
C TRP A 73 7.14 9.82 -14.37
N GLN A 74 6.85 11.11 -14.58
CA GLN A 74 7.64 12.20 -14.00
C GLN A 74 7.23 12.55 -12.57
N HIS A 75 6.00 12.21 -12.17
CA HIS A 75 5.47 12.44 -10.82
C HIS A 75 4.42 11.39 -10.48
N ILE A 76 4.15 11.27 -9.18
CA ILE A 76 3.10 10.45 -8.59
C ILE A 76 2.16 11.36 -7.83
N ASP A 77 0.84 11.27 -8.11
CA ASP A 77 -0.18 12.00 -7.38
C ASP A 77 -0.66 11.25 -6.12
N ALA A 78 -0.75 9.92 -6.21
CA ALA A 78 -1.14 9.12 -5.06
C ALA A 78 -0.46 7.76 -5.02
N VAL A 79 -0.16 7.29 -3.80
CA VAL A 79 0.26 5.92 -3.50
C VAL A 79 -0.72 5.34 -2.50
N ILE A 80 -1.32 4.19 -2.82
CA ILE A 80 -2.26 3.49 -1.95
C ILE A 80 -1.67 2.14 -1.54
N HIS A 81 -1.17 2.08 -0.32
CA HIS A 81 -0.67 0.86 0.31
C HIS A 81 -1.86 0.05 0.85
N ASN A 82 -2.49 -0.73 -0.02
CA ASN A 82 -3.62 -1.58 0.32
C ASN A 82 -3.22 -3.04 0.55
N ALA A 83 -2.12 -3.51 -0.04
CA ALA A 83 -1.66 -4.87 0.17
C ALA A 83 -1.43 -5.17 1.65
N GLY A 84 -1.82 -6.36 2.07
CA GLY A 84 -1.61 -6.83 3.43
C GLY A 84 -1.71 -8.35 3.53
N SER A 85 -0.97 -8.89 4.48
CA SER A 85 -1.02 -10.30 4.86
C SER A 85 -1.60 -10.39 6.27
N LEU A 86 -2.47 -11.36 6.49
CA LEU A 86 -3.11 -11.63 7.77
C LEU A 86 -2.73 -13.03 8.25
N LEU A 87 -2.44 -13.16 9.54
CA LEU A 87 -2.28 -14.43 10.23
C LEU A 87 -3.20 -14.45 11.45
N LEU A 88 -4.05 -15.46 11.53
CA LEU A 88 -4.84 -15.78 12.72
C LEU A 88 -4.26 -17.04 13.37
N LYS A 89 -3.55 -16.88 14.48
CA LYS A 89 -2.86 -17.97 15.17
C LYS A 89 -2.71 -17.63 16.66
N PRO A 90 -2.94 -18.55 17.60
CA PRO A 90 -2.71 -18.32 19.03
C PRO A 90 -1.29 -17.82 19.27
N PHE A 91 -1.13 -16.83 20.16
CA PHE A 91 0.18 -16.23 20.41
C PHE A 91 1.24 -17.25 20.86
N ALA A 92 0.87 -18.20 21.71
CA ALA A 92 1.77 -19.26 22.17
C ALA A 92 2.33 -20.16 21.04
N GLU A 93 1.64 -20.20 19.90
CA GLU A 93 2.05 -20.96 18.72
C GLU A 93 2.69 -20.09 17.64
N THR A 94 2.60 -18.76 17.76
CA THR A 94 3.11 -17.82 16.78
C THR A 94 4.63 -17.73 16.88
N THR A 95 5.31 -18.09 15.80
CA THR A 95 6.78 -18.12 15.73
C THR A 95 7.35 -16.78 15.28
N GLN A 96 8.68 -16.61 15.45
CA GLN A 96 9.40 -15.49 14.87
C GLN A 96 9.21 -15.41 13.35
N VAL A 97 9.25 -16.53 12.65
CA VAL A 97 9.04 -16.60 11.19
C VAL A 97 7.65 -16.11 10.80
N ASP A 98 6.63 -16.41 11.59
CA ASP A 98 5.27 -15.90 11.37
C ASP A 98 5.24 -14.37 11.46
N PHE A 99 5.88 -13.78 12.47
CA PHE A 99 6.04 -12.33 12.59
C PHE A 99 6.80 -11.74 11.40
N GLU A 100 7.95 -12.31 11.06
CA GLU A 100 8.75 -11.83 9.93
C GLU A 100 7.97 -11.82 8.62
N ASN A 101 7.20 -12.88 8.32
CA ASN A 101 6.40 -12.96 7.11
C ASN A 101 5.30 -11.90 7.04
N ILE A 102 4.65 -11.61 8.16
CA ILE A 102 3.65 -10.55 8.25
C ILE A 102 4.30 -9.17 8.10
N TYR A 103 5.41 -8.92 8.80
CA TYR A 103 6.11 -7.65 8.76
C TYR A 103 6.77 -7.37 7.40
N LYS A 104 7.29 -8.41 6.72
CA LYS A 104 7.84 -8.26 5.36
C LYS A 104 6.84 -7.62 4.40
N VAL A 105 5.58 -8.06 4.44
CA VAL A 105 4.54 -7.50 3.57
C VAL A 105 3.99 -6.19 4.14
N ASN A 106 3.53 -6.22 5.40
CA ASN A 106 2.71 -5.14 5.95
C ASN A 106 3.53 -3.90 6.35
N VAL A 107 4.81 -4.05 6.66
CA VAL A 107 5.68 -2.97 7.16
C VAL A 107 6.81 -2.68 6.19
N PHE A 108 7.67 -3.66 5.93
CA PHE A 108 8.86 -3.43 5.10
C PHE A 108 8.48 -3.18 3.65
N GLY A 109 7.48 -3.88 3.11
CA GLY A 109 6.96 -3.63 1.77
C GLY A 109 6.42 -2.21 1.60
N VAL A 110 5.68 -1.70 2.61
CA VAL A 110 5.21 -0.31 2.64
C VAL A 110 6.37 0.67 2.67
N ALA A 111 7.35 0.47 3.58
CA ALA A 111 8.49 1.35 3.71
C ALA A 111 9.37 1.36 2.45
N ASN A 112 9.67 0.19 1.88
CA ASN A 112 10.51 0.06 0.69
C ASN A 112 9.86 0.69 -0.55
N LEU A 113 8.58 0.43 -0.77
CA LEU A 113 7.87 1.04 -1.90
C LEU A 113 7.75 2.56 -1.72
N THR A 114 7.43 3.04 -0.52
CA THR A 114 7.39 4.48 -0.23
C THR A 114 8.74 5.14 -0.55
N ARG A 115 9.86 4.52 -0.12
CA ARG A 115 11.22 5.03 -0.39
C ARG A 115 11.50 5.17 -1.89
N ILE A 116 11.04 4.21 -2.70
CA ILE A 116 11.15 4.26 -4.17
C ILE A 116 10.27 5.39 -4.75
N CYS A 117 9.08 5.61 -4.18
CA CYS A 117 8.14 6.62 -4.66
C CYS A 117 8.54 8.06 -4.28
N VAL A 118 9.21 8.26 -3.15
CA VAL A 118 9.55 9.60 -2.61
C VAL A 118 10.18 10.56 -3.62
N PRO A 119 11.13 10.15 -4.51
CA PRO A 119 11.71 11.04 -5.51
C PRO A 119 10.70 11.58 -6.55
N TYR A 120 9.56 10.92 -6.69
CA TYR A 120 8.51 11.24 -7.66
C TYR A 120 7.29 11.90 -7.03
N LEU A 121 7.21 11.97 -5.68
CA LEU A 121 6.15 12.68 -4.97
C LEU A 121 6.37 14.19 -5.07
N VAL A 122 5.33 14.91 -5.42
CA VAL A 122 5.34 16.36 -5.58
C VAL A 122 4.40 17.03 -4.57
N LYS A 123 4.45 18.36 -4.47
CA LYS A 123 3.51 19.12 -3.64
C LYS A 123 2.06 18.77 -4.02
N GLY A 124 1.26 18.35 -3.05
CA GLY A 124 -0.11 17.89 -3.24
C GLY A 124 -0.25 16.39 -3.50
N SER A 125 0.85 15.63 -3.51
CA SER A 125 0.79 14.16 -3.55
C SER A 125 0.26 13.60 -2.23
N HIS A 126 -0.43 12.45 -2.31
CA HIS A 126 -1.00 11.74 -1.17
C HIS A 126 -0.46 10.32 -1.08
N VAL A 127 -0.01 9.91 0.10
CA VAL A 127 0.30 8.52 0.42
C VAL A 127 -0.74 8.03 1.44
N VAL A 128 -1.49 6.99 1.07
CA VAL A 128 -2.55 6.43 1.91
C VAL A 128 -2.20 4.99 2.27
N THR A 129 -2.13 4.71 3.55
CA THR A 129 -1.86 3.35 4.07
C THR A 129 -3.13 2.75 4.65
N ILE A 130 -3.53 1.58 4.14
CA ILE A 130 -4.64 0.83 4.70
C ILE A 130 -4.15 0.05 5.92
N SER A 131 -4.59 0.49 7.09
CA SER A 131 -4.35 -0.16 8.37
C SER A 131 -5.62 -0.88 8.86
N SER A 132 -5.69 -1.16 10.14
CA SER A 132 -6.80 -1.86 10.79
C SER A 132 -7.08 -1.22 12.14
N MET A 133 -8.32 -1.26 12.56
CA MET A 133 -8.71 -0.90 13.92
C MET A 133 -7.90 -1.66 14.97
N GLY A 134 -7.50 -2.92 14.68
CA GLY A 134 -6.62 -3.71 15.57
C GLY A 134 -5.23 -3.09 15.79
N GLY A 135 -4.76 -2.22 14.88
CA GLY A 135 -3.50 -1.48 15.02
C GLY A 135 -3.59 -0.22 15.88
N ILE A 136 -4.78 0.33 16.11
CA ILE A 136 -4.97 1.55 16.90
C ILE A 136 -4.79 1.26 18.39
N GLN A 137 -3.98 2.07 19.08
CA GLN A 137 -3.81 1.98 20.52
C GLN A 137 -5.16 2.23 21.22
N GLY A 138 -5.48 1.41 22.25
CA GLY A 138 -6.74 1.53 22.99
C GLY A 138 -7.98 0.96 22.30
N SER A 139 -7.89 0.53 21.04
CA SER A 139 -9.00 -0.16 20.36
C SER A 139 -9.21 -1.58 20.88
N LEU A 140 -10.40 -2.15 20.61
CA LEU A 140 -10.67 -3.56 20.88
C LEU A 140 -9.67 -4.45 20.14
N LYS A 141 -9.09 -5.41 20.86
CA LYS A 141 -8.15 -6.39 20.32
C LYS A 141 -8.79 -7.75 20.17
N PHE A 142 -8.37 -8.49 19.14
CA PHE A 142 -8.84 -9.83 18.86
C PHE A 142 -7.71 -10.84 19.08
N ALA A 143 -8.00 -11.90 19.83
CA ALA A 143 -7.04 -12.98 20.06
C ALA A 143 -6.57 -13.61 18.73
N GLY A 144 -5.33 -14.03 18.68
CA GLY A 144 -4.74 -14.66 17.49
C GLY A 144 -4.24 -13.69 16.42
N LEU A 145 -4.39 -12.38 16.59
CA LEU A 145 -3.94 -11.38 15.61
C LEU A 145 -2.67 -10.63 16.04
N ALA A 146 -1.83 -11.22 16.90
CA ALA A 146 -0.67 -10.53 17.47
C ALA A 146 0.27 -9.96 16.40
N ALA A 147 0.74 -10.79 15.45
CA ALA A 147 1.64 -10.35 14.38
C ALA A 147 0.95 -9.37 13.43
N TYR A 148 -0.31 -9.63 13.07
CA TYR A 148 -1.07 -8.76 12.18
C TYR A 148 -1.32 -7.39 12.81
N SER A 149 -1.96 -7.34 13.98
CA SER A 149 -2.33 -6.09 14.63
C SER A 149 -1.12 -5.23 14.99
N SER A 150 -0.03 -5.84 15.44
CA SER A 150 1.21 -5.12 15.73
C SER A 150 1.82 -4.53 14.44
N SER A 151 1.80 -5.25 13.32
CA SER A 151 2.26 -4.73 12.02
C SER A 151 1.40 -3.55 11.54
N LYS A 152 0.09 -3.60 11.77
CA LYS A 152 -0.83 -2.50 11.42
C LYS A 152 -0.66 -1.28 12.34
N GLY A 153 -0.26 -1.47 13.60
CA GLY A 153 0.18 -0.38 14.47
C GLY A 153 1.50 0.25 14.01
N ALA A 154 2.46 -0.58 13.60
CA ALA A 154 3.75 -0.09 13.11
C ALA A 154 3.62 0.85 11.89
N VAL A 155 2.73 0.54 10.92
CA VAL A 155 2.54 1.41 9.76
C VAL A 155 1.76 2.68 10.07
N ILE A 156 0.94 2.71 11.14
CA ILE A 156 0.34 3.96 11.63
C ILE A 156 1.47 4.90 12.07
N THR A 157 2.33 4.44 12.98
CA THR A 157 3.46 5.24 13.48
C THR A 157 4.41 5.66 12.36
N LEU A 158 4.72 4.74 11.42
CA LEU A 158 5.55 5.07 10.25
C LEU A 158 4.92 6.20 9.42
N SER A 159 3.62 6.13 9.16
CA SER A 159 2.92 7.15 8.36
C SER A 159 2.90 8.52 9.06
N GLU A 160 2.73 8.54 10.39
CA GLU A 160 2.81 9.77 11.19
C GLU A 160 4.20 10.41 11.13
N LEU A 161 5.27 9.61 11.23
CA LEU A 161 6.65 10.09 11.11
C LEU A 161 6.92 10.64 9.71
N LEU A 162 6.49 9.95 8.66
CA LEU A 162 6.66 10.41 7.28
C LEU A 162 5.82 11.66 6.99
N ALA A 163 4.64 11.79 7.60
CA ALA A 163 3.84 13.02 7.49
C ALA A 163 4.60 14.24 8.02
N GLU A 164 5.29 14.11 9.14
CA GLU A 164 6.11 15.20 9.71
C GLU A 164 7.38 15.45 8.86
N GLU A 165 8.08 14.38 8.43
CA GLU A 165 9.31 14.49 7.64
C GLU A 165 9.09 15.18 6.28
N TYR A 166 7.95 14.93 5.63
CA TYR A 166 7.64 15.46 4.30
C TYR A 166 6.66 16.64 4.30
N LYS A 167 6.32 17.17 5.45
CA LYS A 167 5.38 18.29 5.65
C LYS A 167 5.75 19.52 4.82
N GLU A 168 7.00 19.96 4.90
CA GLU A 168 7.48 21.14 4.18
C GLU A 168 7.51 20.93 2.65
N LYS A 169 7.54 19.69 2.19
CA LYS A 169 7.38 19.36 0.76
C LYS A 169 5.92 19.37 0.31
N GLY A 170 4.97 19.51 1.23
CA GLY A 170 3.55 19.52 0.95
C GLY A 170 3.01 18.17 0.48
N ILE A 171 3.60 17.08 0.94
CA ILE A 171 3.17 15.69 0.70
C ILE A 171 2.36 15.22 1.90
N SER A 172 1.18 14.66 1.66
CA SER A 172 0.28 14.19 2.70
C SER A 172 0.41 12.68 2.90
N PHE A 173 0.62 12.25 4.15
CA PHE A 173 0.58 10.85 4.54
C PHE A 173 -0.64 10.63 5.42
N ASN A 174 -1.50 9.68 5.05
CA ASN A 174 -2.74 9.38 5.75
C ASN A 174 -2.89 7.88 5.99
N VAL A 175 -3.59 7.53 7.05
CA VAL A 175 -3.91 6.15 7.39
C VAL A 175 -5.42 5.97 7.44
N LEU A 176 -5.91 4.92 6.78
CA LEU A 176 -7.29 4.45 6.91
C LEU A 176 -7.30 3.17 7.73
N ALA A 177 -7.67 3.27 9.00
CA ALA A 177 -7.78 2.13 9.90
C ALA A 177 -9.17 1.51 9.77
N LEU A 178 -9.30 0.54 8.89
CA LEU A 178 -10.57 -0.11 8.59
C LEU A 178 -11.00 -1.05 9.71
N GLY A 179 -12.32 -1.11 9.94
CA GLY A 179 -12.96 -2.16 10.73
C GLY A 179 -13.11 -3.45 9.91
N SER A 180 -14.10 -4.28 10.27
CA SER A 180 -14.46 -5.44 9.46
C SER A 180 -15.07 -4.97 8.14
N VAL A 181 -14.45 -5.34 7.03
CA VAL A 181 -14.95 -5.09 5.67
C VAL A 181 -15.48 -6.41 5.12
N GLN A 182 -16.73 -6.42 4.68
CA GLN A 182 -17.35 -7.58 4.06
C GLN A 182 -17.07 -7.60 2.56
#